data_360c49e32d95c55f20113735dfc85b6c
#
_entry.id   360c49e32d95c55f20113735dfc85b6c
#
_cell.length_a   1.000
_cell.length_b   1.000
_cell.length_c   1.000
_cell.angle_alpha   90.00
_cell.angle_beta   90.00
_cell.angle_gamma   90.00
#
_symmetry.space_group_name_H-M   'P 1'
#
loop_
_entity.id
_entity.type
_entity.pdbx_description
1 polymer ?
#
loop_
_entity_poly.entity_id
_entity_poly.type
_entity_poly.pdbx_seq_one_letter_code
_entity_poly.pdbx_strand_id
1 'polypeptide(L)'
;LNQLKKLADASFPTNHIVLRIDPIFPTPNGLKRLQEVLQYFDAINASLSQPIARIRISIYDEYKHVKERLHNAGYHTAYPGTQFTASPADQDAVADVIRQSGHRCEICAETYLASNHSDIFTQTGCVGETDLTIFGLPIPDNTNINGQNRHGCHCLTCKTELLSNKFRSPHQCIYCYWRDK
;
A
#
# COMPACT_ATOMS: atom_id res chain seq x y z
N LEU A 1 0.66 -4.23 -18.30
CA LEU A 1 0.38 -3.14 -19.23
C LEU A 1 -0.83 -3.45 -20.12
N ASN A 2 -0.78 -4.54 -20.87
CA ASN A 2 -1.86 -4.93 -21.79
C ASN A 2 -3.24 -5.07 -21.12
N GLN A 3 -3.32 -5.49 -19.86
CA GLN A 3 -4.60 -5.64 -19.15
C GLN A 3 -5.21 -4.29 -18.76
N LEU A 4 -4.39 -3.34 -18.29
CA LEU A 4 -4.86 -1.99 -17.95
C LEU A 4 -5.36 -1.26 -19.20
N LYS A 5 -4.62 -1.39 -20.31
CA LYS A 5 -5.06 -0.84 -21.59
C LYS A 5 -6.39 -1.45 -22.05
N LYS A 6 -6.55 -2.77 -21.96
CA LYS A 6 -7.84 -3.43 -22.28
C LYS A 6 -9.00 -2.94 -21.42
N LEU A 7 -8.77 -2.68 -20.11
CA LEU A 7 -9.79 -2.10 -19.25
C LEU A 7 -10.16 -0.68 -19.68
N ALA A 8 -9.16 0.16 -19.97
CA ALA A 8 -9.38 1.52 -20.43
C ALA A 8 -10.12 1.54 -21.79
N ASP A 9 -9.70 0.70 -22.75
CA ASP A 9 -10.34 0.56 -24.06
C ASP A 9 -11.80 0.04 -23.95
N ALA A 10 -12.09 -0.74 -22.89
CA ALA A 10 -13.45 -1.18 -22.54
C ALA A 10 -14.25 -0.14 -21.74
N SER A 11 -13.76 1.09 -21.64
CA SER A 11 -14.39 2.18 -20.86
C SER A 11 -14.57 1.88 -19.37
N PHE A 12 -13.71 1.02 -18.79
CA PHE A 12 -13.72 0.80 -17.35
C PHE A 12 -13.25 2.07 -16.63
N PRO A 13 -13.99 2.55 -15.61
CA PRO A 13 -13.64 3.80 -14.93
C PRO A 13 -12.27 3.74 -14.25
N THR A 14 -11.32 4.53 -14.70
CA THR A 14 -9.93 4.51 -14.17
C THR A 14 -9.84 4.99 -12.73
N ASN A 15 -10.78 5.79 -12.23
CA ASN A 15 -10.89 6.16 -10.82
C ASN A 15 -11.25 4.96 -9.90
N HIS A 16 -11.72 3.85 -10.45
CA HIS A 16 -11.94 2.59 -9.73
C HIS A 16 -10.65 1.74 -9.61
N ILE A 17 -9.59 2.15 -10.29
CA ILE A 17 -8.30 1.45 -10.25
C ILE A 17 -7.38 2.16 -9.26
N VAL A 18 -6.72 1.39 -8.41
CA VAL A 18 -5.71 1.87 -7.47
C VAL A 18 -4.41 1.14 -7.72
N LEU A 19 -3.33 1.86 -8.02
CA LEU A 19 -1.99 1.30 -7.91
C LEU A 19 -1.68 1.07 -6.43
N ARG A 20 -1.47 -0.18 -6.02
CA ARG A 20 -1.06 -0.49 -4.66
C ARG A 20 0.42 -0.85 -4.62
N ILE A 21 1.20 -0.09 -3.85
CA ILE A 21 2.62 -0.35 -3.57
C ILE A 21 2.72 -0.75 -2.10
N ASP A 22 2.83 -2.05 -1.85
CA ASP A 22 2.73 -2.63 -0.51
C ASP A 22 3.45 -4.00 -0.45
N PRO A 23 4.49 -4.11 0.38
CA PRO A 23 5.08 -3.05 1.20
C PRO A 23 6.22 -2.29 0.51
N ILE A 24 6.45 -1.05 0.94
CA ILE A 24 7.66 -0.29 0.63
C ILE A 24 8.71 -0.60 1.70
N PHE A 25 9.88 -1.06 1.30
CA PHE A 25 11.03 -1.21 2.18
C PHE A 25 11.80 0.11 2.22
N PRO A 26 11.92 0.80 3.37
CA PRO A 26 12.61 2.10 3.45
C PRO A 26 14.13 1.93 3.52
N THR A 27 14.67 1.14 2.62
CA THR A 27 16.11 0.92 2.43
C THR A 27 16.54 1.61 1.13
N PRO A 28 17.83 1.90 0.91
CA PRO A 28 18.29 2.52 -0.34
C PRO A 28 17.80 1.80 -1.59
N ASN A 29 17.84 0.48 -1.59
CA ASN A 29 17.33 -0.32 -2.71
C ASN A 29 15.80 -0.26 -2.82
N GLY A 30 15.08 -0.29 -1.70
CA GLY A 30 13.62 -0.21 -1.70
C GLY A 30 13.12 1.16 -2.16
N LEU A 31 13.75 2.25 -1.75
CA LEU A 31 13.44 3.62 -2.20
C LEU A 31 13.72 3.78 -3.70
N LYS A 32 14.84 3.24 -4.18
CA LYS A 32 15.12 3.19 -5.61
C LYS A 32 14.03 2.43 -6.38
N ARG A 33 13.60 1.28 -5.87
CA ARG A 33 12.49 0.51 -6.47
C ARG A 33 11.17 1.26 -6.46
N LEU A 34 10.87 1.98 -5.39
CA LEU A 34 9.69 2.85 -5.32
C LEU A 34 9.72 3.88 -6.45
N GLN A 35 10.86 4.56 -6.63
CA GLN A 35 11.04 5.54 -7.71
C GLN A 35 10.85 4.90 -9.10
N GLU A 36 11.46 3.74 -9.35
CA GLU A 36 11.32 3.01 -10.61
C GLU A 36 9.85 2.61 -10.89
N VAL A 37 9.12 2.16 -9.86
CA VAL A 37 7.69 1.80 -9.97
C VAL A 37 6.85 3.02 -10.35
N LEU A 38 7.09 4.17 -9.72
CA LEU A 38 6.36 5.41 -10.02
C LEU A 38 6.65 5.90 -11.44
N GLN A 39 7.90 5.90 -11.86
CA GLN A 39 8.28 6.25 -13.26
C GLN A 39 7.62 5.31 -14.27
N TYR A 40 7.59 4.01 -13.98
CA TYR A 40 6.91 3.04 -14.84
C TYR A 40 5.40 3.25 -14.88
N PHE A 41 4.80 3.62 -13.75
CA PHE A 41 3.38 3.96 -13.65
C PHE A 41 3.05 5.20 -14.50
N ASP A 42 3.90 6.23 -14.47
CA ASP A 42 3.73 7.42 -15.30
C ASP A 42 3.81 7.10 -16.79
N ALA A 43 4.74 6.26 -17.17
CA ALA A 43 4.86 5.80 -18.57
C ALA A 43 3.62 5.00 -19.02
N ILE A 44 3.00 4.22 -18.12
CA ILE A 44 1.72 3.55 -18.38
C ILE A 44 0.62 4.58 -18.55
N ASN A 45 0.48 5.50 -17.60
CA ASN A 45 -0.56 6.52 -17.61
C ASN A 45 -0.52 7.40 -18.85
N ALA A 46 0.67 7.73 -19.34
CA ALA A 46 0.83 8.49 -20.58
C ALA A 46 0.26 7.77 -21.82
N SER A 47 0.06 6.45 -21.75
CA SER A 47 -0.51 5.65 -22.84
C SER A 47 -2.02 5.39 -22.70
N LEU A 48 -2.64 5.84 -21.60
CA LEU A 48 -4.06 5.66 -21.33
C LEU A 48 -4.85 6.90 -21.75
N SER A 49 -6.05 6.70 -22.29
CA SER A 49 -6.99 7.79 -22.60
C SER A 49 -7.50 8.51 -21.34
N GLN A 50 -7.58 7.80 -20.24
CA GLN A 50 -7.89 8.32 -18.92
C GLN A 50 -6.84 7.81 -17.93
N PRO A 51 -5.98 8.67 -17.38
CA PRO A 51 -4.96 8.27 -16.43
C PRO A 51 -5.56 7.71 -15.13
N ILE A 52 -4.87 6.74 -14.53
CA ILE A 52 -5.15 6.27 -13.18
C ILE A 52 -4.55 7.27 -12.21
N ALA A 53 -5.38 7.89 -11.37
CA ALA A 53 -4.93 8.93 -10.44
C ALA A 53 -4.61 8.40 -9.04
N ARG A 54 -5.08 7.21 -8.70
CA ARG A 54 -5.03 6.69 -7.33
C ARG A 54 -3.83 5.80 -7.11
N ILE A 55 -3.00 6.19 -6.15
CA ILE A 55 -1.87 5.39 -5.67
C ILE A 55 -2.06 5.18 -4.17
N ARG A 56 -2.00 3.94 -3.71
CA ARG A 56 -2.09 3.61 -2.28
C ARG A 56 -0.83 2.88 -1.85
N ILE A 57 -0.20 3.37 -0.79
CA ILE A 57 1.04 2.82 -0.29
C ILE A 57 0.91 2.34 1.16
N SER A 58 1.82 1.45 1.55
CA SER A 58 2.06 1.06 2.93
C SER A 58 3.55 0.75 3.09
N ILE A 59 4.11 1.11 4.25
CA ILE A 59 5.51 0.83 4.57
C ILE A 59 5.59 -0.55 5.24
N TYR A 60 6.72 -1.21 5.09
CA TYR A 60 6.96 -2.55 5.60
C TYR A 60 6.96 -2.58 7.14
N ASP A 61 6.15 -3.46 7.71
CA ASP A 61 6.19 -3.83 9.12
C ASP A 61 6.96 -5.14 9.30
N GLU A 62 8.03 -5.13 10.09
CA GLU A 62 8.93 -6.28 10.24
C GLU A 62 8.53 -7.19 11.39
N TYR A 63 7.55 -8.06 11.15
CA TYR A 63 7.12 -9.07 12.11
C TYR A 63 8.27 -10.00 12.50
N LYS A 64 8.35 -10.40 13.77
CA LYS A 64 9.41 -11.25 14.31
C LYS A 64 9.66 -12.50 13.46
N HIS A 65 8.62 -13.24 13.12
CA HIS A 65 8.72 -14.46 12.30
C HIS A 65 9.14 -14.17 10.85
N VAL A 66 8.85 -12.98 10.33
CA VAL A 66 9.34 -12.53 9.01
C VAL A 66 10.83 -12.20 9.10
N LYS A 67 11.25 -11.51 10.15
CA LYS A 67 12.65 -11.17 10.40
C LYS A 67 13.52 -12.41 10.49
N GLU A 68 13.08 -13.41 11.25
CA GLU A 68 13.76 -14.71 11.38
C GLU A 68 13.88 -15.42 10.02
N ARG A 69 12.83 -15.38 9.21
CA ARG A 69 12.79 -15.99 7.89
C ARG A 69 13.71 -15.28 6.88
N LEU A 70 13.74 -13.95 6.89
CA LEU A 70 14.68 -13.16 6.08
C LEU A 70 16.12 -13.46 6.46
N HIS A 71 16.43 -13.50 7.75
CA HIS A 71 17.75 -13.83 8.24
C HIS A 71 18.19 -15.24 7.80
N ASN A 72 17.32 -16.24 7.97
CA ASN A 72 17.60 -17.63 7.56
C ASN A 72 17.79 -17.78 6.04
N ALA A 73 17.24 -16.87 5.26
CA ALA A 73 17.40 -16.82 3.81
C ALA A 73 18.60 -15.95 3.36
N GLY A 74 19.41 -15.45 4.30
CA GLY A 74 20.59 -14.63 4.01
C GLY A 74 20.30 -13.17 3.67
N TYR A 75 19.09 -12.67 3.96
CA TYR A 75 18.75 -11.27 3.75
C TYR A 75 18.99 -10.45 5.03
N HIS A 76 19.36 -9.18 4.83
CA HIS A 76 19.38 -8.23 5.91
C HIS A 76 17.97 -7.80 6.31
N THR A 77 17.77 -7.54 7.59
CA THR A 77 16.53 -6.97 8.13
C THR A 77 16.43 -5.50 7.73
N ALA A 78 15.18 -5.01 7.54
CA ALA A 78 14.95 -3.61 7.20
C ALA A 78 15.25 -2.67 8.38
N TYR A 79 15.01 -3.16 9.61
CA TYR A 79 15.12 -2.34 10.82
C TYR A 79 16.08 -2.95 11.85
N PRO A 80 16.81 -2.10 12.60
CA PRO A 80 17.77 -2.57 13.62
C PRO A 80 17.07 -3.16 14.84
N GLY A 81 17.75 -4.05 15.53
CA GLY A 81 17.33 -4.59 16.83
C GLY A 81 15.93 -5.20 16.83
N THR A 82 15.07 -4.74 17.72
CA THR A 82 13.67 -5.19 17.89
C THR A 82 12.66 -4.26 17.22
N GLN A 83 13.12 -3.27 16.46
CA GLN A 83 12.23 -2.34 15.76
C GLN A 83 11.30 -3.11 14.82
N PHE A 84 10.02 -2.75 14.87
CA PHE A 84 8.96 -3.41 14.11
C PHE A 84 8.48 -2.56 12.93
N THR A 85 8.38 -1.24 13.12
CA THR A 85 7.89 -0.28 12.12
C THR A 85 8.99 0.66 11.68
N ALA A 86 8.80 1.30 10.54
CA ALA A 86 9.68 2.35 10.04
C ALA A 86 9.84 3.49 11.04
N SER A 87 11.08 3.96 11.25
CA SER A 87 11.34 5.16 12.04
C SER A 87 10.78 6.41 11.35
N PRO A 88 10.60 7.54 12.06
CA PRO A 88 10.27 8.81 11.42
C PRO A 88 11.18 9.15 10.23
N ALA A 89 12.49 8.98 10.39
CA ALA A 89 13.46 9.25 9.32
C ALA A 89 13.27 8.33 8.09
N ASP A 90 12.93 7.06 8.31
CA ASP A 90 12.61 6.12 7.22
C ASP A 90 11.34 6.54 6.49
N GLN A 91 10.33 7.01 7.23
CA GLN A 91 9.06 7.49 6.68
C GLN A 91 9.26 8.80 5.91
N ASP A 92 10.10 9.72 6.42
CA ASP A 92 10.48 10.95 5.73
C ASP A 92 11.17 10.65 4.39
N ALA A 93 12.07 9.66 4.37
CA ALA A 93 12.73 9.23 3.13
C ALA A 93 11.74 8.69 2.08
N VAL A 94 10.71 7.97 2.49
CA VAL A 94 9.61 7.56 1.60
C VAL A 94 8.84 8.77 1.11
N ALA A 95 8.50 9.72 2.00
CA ALA A 95 7.79 10.95 1.65
C ALA A 95 8.57 11.79 0.63
N ASP A 96 9.89 11.87 0.76
CA ASP A 96 10.74 12.59 -0.18
C ASP A 96 10.71 11.99 -1.59
N VAL A 97 10.74 10.67 -1.71
CA VAL A 97 10.59 10.00 -3.03
C VAL A 97 9.23 10.30 -3.64
N ILE A 98 8.14 10.22 -2.86
CA ILE A 98 6.79 10.53 -3.35
C ILE A 98 6.70 12.01 -3.77
N ARG A 99 7.24 12.93 -2.96
CA ARG A 99 7.23 14.37 -3.29
C ARG A 99 8.00 14.67 -4.57
N GLN A 100 9.18 14.06 -4.74
CA GLN A 100 9.99 14.20 -5.96
C GLN A 100 9.29 13.66 -7.20
N SER A 101 8.45 12.63 -7.06
CA SER A 101 7.67 12.09 -8.17
C SER A 101 6.47 12.95 -8.58
N GLY A 102 6.09 13.95 -7.76
CA GLY A 102 4.92 14.81 -8.01
C GLY A 102 3.57 14.14 -7.70
N HIS A 103 3.57 12.93 -7.16
CA HIS A 103 2.33 12.22 -6.81
C HIS A 103 1.77 12.59 -5.44
N ARG A 104 0.47 12.40 -5.30
CA ARG A 104 -0.22 12.31 -4.02
C ARG A 104 -0.67 10.87 -3.82
N CYS A 105 -0.49 10.36 -2.61
CA CYS A 105 -0.79 8.96 -2.30
C CYS A 105 -1.82 8.83 -1.18
N GLU A 106 -2.62 7.78 -1.29
CA GLU A 106 -3.44 7.28 -0.19
C GLU A 106 -2.57 6.38 0.70
N ILE A 107 -2.74 6.46 2.02
CA ILE A 107 -2.01 5.65 2.99
C ILE A 107 -2.96 4.94 3.94
N CYS A 108 -2.57 3.73 4.37
CA CYS A 108 -3.32 2.96 5.34
C CYS A 108 -2.47 2.69 6.59
N ALA A 109 -2.94 3.18 7.74
CA ALA A 109 -2.29 3.01 9.06
C ALA A 109 -0.88 3.64 9.21
N GLU A 110 -0.48 4.53 8.32
CA GLU A 110 0.78 5.28 8.39
C GLU A 110 0.51 6.66 9.03
N THR A 111 0.22 6.66 10.34
CA THR A 111 -0.23 7.86 11.06
C THR A 111 0.80 8.99 11.08
N TYR A 112 2.09 8.66 11.12
CA TYR A 112 3.16 9.65 11.05
C TYR A 112 3.13 10.39 9.70
N LEU A 113 3.04 9.68 8.58
CA LEU A 113 2.94 10.28 7.25
C LEU A 113 1.69 11.15 7.11
N ALA A 114 0.55 10.67 7.64
CA ALA A 114 -0.70 11.44 7.61
C ALA A 114 -0.58 12.78 8.35
N SER A 115 0.13 12.80 9.49
CA SER A 115 0.25 13.98 10.33
C SER A 115 1.34 14.96 9.86
N ASN A 116 2.46 14.45 9.34
CA ASN A 116 3.64 15.27 9.04
C ASN A 116 3.80 15.59 7.55
N HIS A 117 3.13 14.85 6.66
CA HIS A 117 3.21 15.01 5.21
C HIS A 117 1.81 15.02 4.55
N SER A 118 0.85 15.69 5.19
CA SER A 118 -0.54 15.80 4.70
C SER A 118 -0.67 16.55 3.36
N ASP A 119 0.38 17.24 2.93
CA ASP A 119 0.50 17.85 1.61
C ASP A 119 0.49 16.84 0.47
N ILE A 120 1.04 15.63 0.71
CA ILE A 120 1.15 14.56 -0.30
C ILE A 120 0.45 13.26 0.10
N PHE A 121 0.04 13.09 1.36
CA PHE A 121 -0.64 11.89 1.81
C PHE A 121 -2.05 12.16 2.34
N THR A 122 -2.96 11.25 1.97
CA THR A 122 -4.32 11.22 2.51
C THR A 122 -4.55 9.88 3.19
N GLN A 123 -4.92 9.90 4.46
CA GLN A 123 -5.19 8.68 5.20
C GLN A 123 -6.51 8.04 4.74
N THR A 124 -6.44 6.76 4.39
CA THR A 124 -7.61 5.97 3.94
C THR A 124 -7.53 4.56 4.53
N GLY A 125 -8.55 3.74 4.26
CA GLY A 125 -8.49 2.30 4.53
C GLY A 125 -8.04 1.52 3.29
N CYS A 126 -7.61 0.28 3.47
CA CYS A 126 -7.40 -0.65 2.34
C CYS A 126 -8.71 -0.95 1.58
N VAL A 127 -9.82 -0.96 2.30
CA VAL A 127 -11.19 -0.83 1.82
C VAL A 127 -11.85 0.18 2.77
N GLY A 128 -12.08 1.39 2.32
CA GLY A 128 -12.51 2.51 3.15
C GLY A 128 -13.70 3.27 2.56
N GLU A 129 -14.18 4.26 3.30
CA GLU A 129 -15.28 5.13 2.86
C GLU A 129 -14.99 5.81 1.52
N THR A 130 -13.73 6.20 1.29
CA THR A 130 -13.28 6.76 0.01
C THR A 130 -13.59 5.83 -1.16
N ASP A 131 -13.37 4.53 -0.99
CA ASP A 131 -13.67 3.55 -2.04
C ASP A 131 -15.16 3.44 -2.29
N LEU A 132 -15.99 3.38 -1.23
CA LEU A 132 -17.45 3.35 -1.35
C LEU A 132 -17.97 4.59 -2.08
N THR A 133 -17.48 5.78 -1.69
CA THR A 133 -17.86 7.06 -2.32
C THR A 133 -17.53 7.06 -3.81
N ILE A 134 -16.34 6.61 -4.19
CA ILE A 134 -15.90 6.56 -5.60
C ILE A 134 -16.76 5.56 -6.40
N PHE A 135 -17.16 4.46 -5.79
CA PHE A 135 -18.02 3.47 -6.42
C PHE A 135 -19.50 3.86 -6.44
N GLY A 136 -19.87 4.98 -5.83
CA GLY A 136 -21.29 5.39 -5.69
C GLY A 136 -22.09 4.45 -4.77
N LEU A 137 -21.41 3.76 -3.86
CA LEU A 137 -22.02 2.84 -2.91
C LEU A 137 -22.37 3.57 -1.60
N PRO A 138 -23.49 3.22 -0.96
CA PRO A 138 -23.85 3.80 0.34
C PRO A 138 -22.85 3.35 1.41
N ILE A 139 -22.53 4.27 2.31
CA ILE A 139 -21.78 3.95 3.54
C ILE A 139 -22.79 3.40 4.55
N PRO A 140 -22.66 2.16 5.02
CA PRO A 140 -23.59 1.59 5.98
C PRO A 140 -23.62 2.35 7.31
N ASP A 141 -24.78 2.62 7.87
CA ASP A 141 -24.96 3.43 9.09
C ASP A 141 -24.19 2.91 10.31
N ASN A 142 -24.01 1.60 10.41
CA ASN A 142 -23.30 0.93 11.50
C ASN A 142 -21.85 0.57 11.16
N THR A 143 -21.29 1.23 10.14
CA THR A 143 -19.92 0.96 9.72
C THR A 143 -18.95 1.69 10.64
N ASN A 144 -18.04 0.92 11.24
CA ASN A 144 -16.92 1.44 12.00
C ASN A 144 -15.63 1.30 11.21
N ILE A 145 -14.66 2.13 11.54
CA ILE A 145 -13.26 1.98 11.08
C ILE A 145 -12.52 0.95 11.93
N ASN A 146 -11.25 0.69 11.60
CA ASN A 146 -10.37 -0.25 12.29
C ASN A 146 -10.69 -1.74 11.99
N GLY A 147 -11.14 -2.03 10.78
CA GLY A 147 -11.43 -3.40 10.34
C GLY A 147 -10.25 -4.38 10.36
N GLN A 148 -9.02 -3.91 10.61
CA GLN A 148 -7.84 -4.75 10.83
C GLN A 148 -7.41 -4.81 12.30
N ASN A 149 -8.14 -4.13 13.19
CA ASN A 149 -7.86 -4.08 14.64
C ASN A 149 -6.41 -3.67 14.94
N ARG A 150 -5.95 -2.60 14.27
CA ARG A 150 -4.61 -2.02 14.52
C ARG A 150 -4.68 -0.49 14.55
N HIS A 151 -3.73 0.12 15.25
CA HIS A 151 -3.65 1.58 15.37
C HIS A 151 -3.62 2.26 13.99
N GLY A 152 -4.37 3.33 13.83
CA GLY A 152 -4.44 4.11 12.59
C GLY A 152 -5.14 3.42 11.41
N CYS A 153 -5.75 2.25 11.59
CA CYS A 153 -6.48 1.56 10.54
C CYS A 153 -7.83 2.22 10.26
N HIS A 154 -8.04 2.67 9.03
CA HIS A 154 -9.30 3.25 8.53
C HIS A 154 -10.09 2.28 7.65
N CYS A 155 -9.75 0.98 7.68
CA CYS A 155 -10.53 -0.04 6.97
C CYS A 155 -11.90 -0.19 7.59
N LEU A 156 -12.92 -0.38 6.75
CA LEU A 156 -14.28 -0.66 7.20
C LEU A 156 -14.36 -2.03 7.88
N THR A 157 -15.13 -2.12 8.95
CA THR A 157 -15.35 -3.38 9.67
C THR A 157 -16.29 -4.33 8.93
N CYS A 158 -17.16 -3.81 8.08
CA CYS A 158 -18.14 -4.59 7.29
C CYS A 158 -17.54 -5.30 6.06
N LYS A 159 -16.24 -5.13 5.79
CA LYS A 159 -15.60 -5.83 4.66
C LYS A 159 -15.55 -7.33 4.87
N THR A 160 -15.72 -8.08 3.77
CA THR A 160 -15.64 -9.55 3.77
C THR A 160 -14.28 -10.01 3.24
N GLU A 161 -13.67 -10.97 3.93
CA GLU A 161 -12.47 -11.64 3.44
C GLU A 161 -12.86 -12.74 2.45
N LEU A 162 -12.36 -12.64 1.23
CA LEU A 162 -12.67 -13.59 0.16
C LEU A 162 -11.71 -14.79 0.10
N LEU A 163 -10.55 -14.69 0.75
CA LEU A 163 -9.58 -15.79 0.79
C LEU A 163 -9.97 -16.81 1.86
N SER A 164 -10.35 -18.01 1.44
CA SER A 164 -10.70 -19.11 2.34
C SER A 164 -9.49 -19.70 3.07
N ASN A 165 -8.29 -19.59 2.51
CA ASN A 165 -7.06 -20.10 3.11
C ASN A 165 -5.88 -19.13 2.93
N LYS A 166 -5.73 -18.22 3.89
CA LYS A 166 -4.69 -17.20 3.91
C LYS A 166 -3.27 -17.76 4.06
N PHE A 167 -3.13 -18.93 4.66
CA PHE A 167 -1.84 -19.54 4.99
C PHE A 167 -1.17 -20.25 3.82
N ARG A 168 -1.90 -20.46 2.73
CA ARG A 168 -1.42 -21.15 1.54
C ARG A 168 -1.40 -20.26 0.30
N SER A 169 -0.87 -19.04 0.44
CA SER A 169 -0.64 -18.19 -0.71
C SER A 169 0.29 -18.90 -1.71
N PRO A 170 -0.07 -19.00 -2.99
CA PRO A 170 0.77 -19.64 -4.01
C PRO A 170 2.09 -18.90 -4.23
N HIS A 171 2.17 -17.61 -3.91
CA HIS A 171 3.34 -16.79 -4.14
C HIS A 171 4.47 -17.02 -3.13
N GLN A 172 4.16 -17.53 -1.93
CA GLN A 172 5.15 -17.82 -0.88
C GLN A 172 6.14 -16.69 -0.61
N CYS A 173 5.67 -15.43 -0.66
CA CYS A 173 6.50 -14.25 -0.47
C CYS A 173 7.25 -14.34 0.86
N ILE A 174 8.58 -14.14 0.84
CA ILE A 174 9.42 -14.28 2.02
C ILE A 174 9.07 -13.28 3.14
N TYR A 175 8.57 -12.11 2.76
CA TYR A 175 8.15 -11.04 3.68
C TYR A 175 6.68 -11.16 4.14
N CYS A 176 5.94 -12.17 3.70
CA CYS A 176 4.52 -12.31 4.01
C CYS A 176 4.31 -12.65 5.49
N TYR A 177 3.57 -11.79 6.20
CA TYR A 177 3.26 -12.01 7.62
C TYR A 177 2.22 -13.10 7.85
N TRP A 178 1.51 -13.55 6.81
CA TRP A 178 0.56 -14.67 6.86
C TRP A 178 1.22 -16.04 6.68
N ARG A 179 2.41 -16.07 6.10
CA ARG A 179 3.12 -17.31 5.88
C ARG A 179 3.63 -17.88 7.19
N ASP A 180 3.44 -19.17 7.39
CA ASP A 180 3.96 -19.94 8.54
C ASP A 180 3.44 -19.44 9.92
N LYS A 181 2.18 -18.95 9.96
CA LYS A 181 1.46 -18.67 11.21
C LYS A 181 0.72 -19.89 11.71
#